data_36ba42be600d8da5bc1321a7cfc9c495
#
_entry.id   36ba42be600d8da5bc1321a7cfc9c495
#
_cell.length_a   1.000
_cell.length_b   1.000
_cell.length_c   1.000
_cell.angle_alpha   90.00
_cell.angle_beta   90.00
_cell.angle_gamma   90.00
#
_symmetry.space_group_name_H-M   'P 1'
#
loop_
_entity.id
_entity.type
_entity.pdbx_description
1 polymer ?
#
loop_
_entity_poly.entity_id
_entity_poly.type
_entity_poly.pdbx_seq_one_letter_code
_entity_poly.pdbx_strand_id
1 'polypeptide(L)'
;MKRTLFILLLLVTCSISQAQVINVIGDSYVANHRRDKSETWHFLMAQQLGMTYNNYGRNGASVAFDRTHDGRFNFGIALYQKALTMDRTADYVLIIAGHNDADKVGTNRDSLVMFRDSLQLMIHNIHEQCPKARIAYVTPWYVDRPGFKEVCKVIRKVCRRNHIPVLNNYDKKCIIRVREEDFRRTYFQAPGDNAHLNAEGHKLFLPVAMRWFKEKVLGQ
;
A
#
# COMPACT_ATOMS: atom_id res chain seq x y z
N MET A 1 62.47 6.74 36.23
CA MET A 1 61.20 5.99 35.97
C MET A 1 60.30 6.87 35.10
N LYS A 2 60.21 6.61 33.79
CA LYS A 2 59.33 7.35 32.86
C LYS A 2 57.98 6.62 32.78
N ARG A 3 56.90 7.26 33.24
CA ARG A 3 55.52 6.76 33.09
C ARG A 3 55.01 7.15 31.72
N THR A 4 54.86 6.17 30.85
CA THR A 4 54.23 6.33 29.55
C THR A 4 52.70 6.29 29.75
N LEU A 5 52.04 7.41 29.49
CA LEU A 5 50.57 7.54 29.56
C LEU A 5 49.98 7.00 28.23
N PHE A 6 49.31 5.86 28.27
CA PHE A 6 48.56 5.31 27.12
C PHE A 6 47.20 6.01 27.09
N ILE A 7 47.01 6.92 26.14
CA ILE A 7 45.70 7.52 25.85
C ILE A 7 44.98 6.58 24.88
N LEU A 8 43.97 5.83 25.38
CA LEU A 8 43.10 5.01 24.61
C LEU A 8 42.03 5.90 23.91
N LEU A 9 42.23 6.20 22.64
CA LEU A 9 41.29 6.98 21.84
C LEU A 9 40.10 6.06 21.45
N LEU A 10 38.97 6.16 22.17
CA LEU A 10 37.71 5.49 21.79
C LEU A 10 37.13 6.22 20.57
N LEU A 11 37.35 5.68 19.39
CA LEU A 11 36.62 6.06 18.17
C LEU A 11 35.18 5.57 18.26
N VAL A 12 34.28 6.42 18.73
CA VAL A 12 32.83 6.21 18.61
C VAL A 12 32.49 6.41 17.14
N THR A 13 32.45 5.32 16.37
CA THR A 13 31.90 5.35 15.03
C THR A 13 30.39 5.52 15.12
N CYS A 14 29.93 6.76 15.04
CA CYS A 14 28.51 7.07 14.87
C CYS A 14 28.12 6.58 13.47
N SER A 15 27.62 5.34 13.37
CA SER A 15 26.99 4.87 12.13
C SER A 15 25.74 5.71 11.90
N ILE A 16 25.82 6.66 10.98
CA ILE A 16 24.65 7.39 10.49
C ILE A 16 23.78 6.35 9.77
N SER A 17 22.82 5.78 10.48
CA SER A 17 21.83 4.92 9.86
C SER A 17 21.00 5.78 8.90
N GLN A 18 21.16 5.55 7.60
CA GLN A 18 20.33 6.21 6.61
C GLN A 18 18.87 5.80 6.83
N ALA A 19 17.94 6.77 6.82
CA ALA A 19 16.53 6.49 6.98
C ALA A 19 16.06 5.55 5.85
N GLN A 20 15.35 4.47 6.23
CA GLN A 20 14.80 3.54 5.26
C GLN A 20 13.75 4.22 4.38
N VAL A 21 13.67 3.84 3.11
CA VAL A 21 12.76 4.43 2.13
C VAL A 21 11.59 3.48 1.87
N ILE A 22 10.37 4.01 1.98
CA ILE A 22 9.14 3.29 1.63
C ILE A 22 8.44 3.96 0.46
N ASN A 23 8.25 3.22 -0.64
CA ASN A 23 7.38 3.58 -1.74
C ASN A 23 5.97 3.01 -1.49
N VAL A 24 4.95 3.86 -1.55
CA VAL A 24 3.56 3.42 -1.42
C VAL A 24 2.85 3.68 -2.74
N ILE A 25 2.41 2.61 -3.40
CA ILE A 25 1.76 2.66 -4.71
C ILE A 25 0.34 2.13 -4.65
N GLY A 26 -0.59 2.80 -5.33
CA GLY A 26 -1.97 2.37 -5.37
C GLY A 26 -2.93 3.37 -5.99
N ASP A 27 -4.20 3.16 -5.68
CA ASP A 27 -5.31 3.97 -6.17
C ASP A 27 -5.64 5.15 -5.22
N SER A 28 -6.91 5.50 -5.12
CA SER A 28 -7.37 6.58 -4.24
C SER A 28 -7.18 6.31 -2.75
N TYR A 29 -6.98 5.06 -2.34
CA TYR A 29 -6.60 4.72 -0.96
C TYR A 29 -5.21 5.28 -0.59
N VAL A 30 -4.31 5.38 -1.58
CA VAL A 30 -2.99 5.97 -1.42
C VAL A 30 -2.99 7.46 -1.70
N ALA A 31 -3.73 7.90 -2.73
CA ALA A 31 -3.83 9.31 -3.10
C ALA A 31 -4.64 10.17 -2.11
N ASN A 32 -5.38 9.53 -1.20
CA ASN A 32 -6.32 10.14 -0.23
C ASN A 32 -7.47 10.92 -0.86
N HIS A 33 -7.87 10.53 -2.08
CA HIS A 33 -8.96 11.10 -2.84
C HIS A 33 -8.91 12.65 -2.90
N ARG A 34 -9.72 13.36 -2.09
CA ARG A 34 -9.83 14.83 -2.07
C ARG A 34 -9.15 15.47 -0.85
N ARG A 35 -8.40 14.69 -0.05
CA ARG A 35 -7.78 15.14 1.19
C ARG A 35 -6.26 15.12 1.13
N ASP A 36 -5.63 15.71 2.12
CA ASP A 36 -4.18 15.72 2.24
C ASP A 36 -3.64 14.31 2.46
N LYS A 37 -2.59 13.96 1.73
CA LYS A 37 -1.90 12.67 1.83
C LYS A 37 -1.27 12.44 3.19
N SER A 38 -0.92 13.52 3.93
CA SER A 38 -0.37 13.46 5.28
C SER A 38 -1.35 12.93 6.34
N GLU A 39 -2.66 12.90 6.04
CA GLU A 39 -3.66 12.30 6.92
C GLU A 39 -3.70 10.78 6.82
N THR A 40 -3.08 10.17 5.80
CA THR A 40 -3.20 8.74 5.53
C THR A 40 -2.46 7.88 6.56
N TRP A 41 -3.04 6.75 6.93
CA TRP A 41 -2.43 5.82 7.88
C TRP A 41 -1.03 5.35 7.43
N HIS A 42 -0.79 5.18 6.14
CA HIS A 42 0.51 4.74 5.63
C HIS A 42 1.57 5.84 5.67
N PHE A 43 1.17 7.12 5.52
CA PHE A 43 2.07 8.25 5.76
C PHE A 43 2.41 8.35 7.26
N LEU A 44 1.40 8.32 8.13
CA LEU A 44 1.58 8.36 9.58
C LEU A 44 2.42 7.18 10.09
N MET A 45 2.23 5.99 9.51
CA MET A 45 3.06 4.82 9.80
C MET A 45 4.53 5.05 9.43
N ALA A 46 4.79 5.54 8.22
CA ALA A 46 6.15 5.84 7.77
C ALA A 46 6.83 6.89 8.66
N GLN A 47 6.12 7.95 9.05
CA GLN A 47 6.63 8.95 10.00
C GLN A 47 7.01 8.33 11.35
N GLN A 48 6.12 7.52 11.94
CA GLN A 48 6.38 6.88 13.24
C GLN A 48 7.53 5.88 13.20
N LEU A 49 7.83 5.32 12.03
CA LEU A 49 8.96 4.42 11.82
C LEU A 49 10.24 5.14 11.37
N GLY A 50 10.22 6.47 11.24
CA GLY A 50 11.37 7.27 10.79
C GLY A 50 11.78 6.99 9.34
N MET A 51 10.83 6.58 8.48
CA MET A 51 11.07 6.25 7.09
C MET A 51 10.87 7.45 6.17
N THR A 52 11.68 7.57 5.12
CA THR A 52 11.42 8.45 3.98
C THR A 52 10.23 7.91 3.19
N TYR A 53 9.19 8.71 3.01
CA TYR A 53 7.92 8.31 2.41
C TYR A 53 7.74 8.86 1.00
N ASN A 54 7.53 7.99 0.03
CA ASN A 54 7.19 8.35 -1.35
C ASN A 54 5.77 7.85 -1.71
N ASN A 55 4.94 8.75 -2.24
CA ASN A 55 3.55 8.46 -2.59
C ASN A 55 3.35 8.38 -4.11
N TYR A 56 3.02 7.19 -4.60
CA TYR A 56 2.71 6.90 -6.00
C TYR A 56 1.21 6.61 -6.21
N GLY A 57 0.36 7.08 -5.31
CA GLY A 57 -1.09 6.95 -5.43
C GLY A 57 -1.67 7.82 -6.53
N ARG A 58 -2.73 7.33 -7.17
CA ARG A 58 -3.55 8.09 -8.11
C ARG A 58 -5.02 7.73 -7.98
N ASN A 59 -5.87 8.74 -7.84
CA ASN A 59 -7.32 8.54 -7.79
C ASN A 59 -7.81 7.79 -9.02
N GLY A 60 -8.63 6.76 -8.80
CA GLY A 60 -9.21 5.97 -9.87
C GLY A 60 -8.27 5.00 -10.58
N ALA A 61 -6.98 4.96 -10.23
CA ALA A 61 -6.03 4.03 -10.85
C ALA A 61 -6.39 2.56 -10.61
N SER A 62 -6.00 1.71 -11.53
CA SER A 62 -6.20 0.25 -11.52
C SER A 62 -4.86 -0.47 -11.66
N VAL A 63 -4.75 -1.66 -11.11
CA VAL A 63 -3.55 -2.51 -11.33
C VAL A 63 -3.45 -2.91 -12.79
N ALA A 64 -4.57 -3.36 -13.39
CA ALA A 64 -4.61 -3.99 -14.70
C ALA A 64 -5.05 -3.06 -15.83
N PHE A 65 -5.92 -2.12 -15.56
CA PHE A 65 -6.59 -1.36 -16.60
C PHE A 65 -5.95 0.02 -16.76
N ASP A 66 -5.49 0.33 -17.99
CA ASP A 66 -5.16 1.69 -18.35
C ASP A 66 -6.45 2.54 -18.36
N ARG A 67 -6.43 3.66 -17.67
CA ARG A 67 -7.59 4.54 -17.49
C ARG A 67 -7.24 5.99 -17.87
N THR A 68 -6.27 6.18 -18.76
CA THR A 68 -5.90 7.49 -19.29
C THR A 68 -7.04 8.12 -20.10
N HIS A 69 -7.90 7.28 -20.69
CA HIS A 69 -9.06 7.65 -21.49
C HIS A 69 -10.33 6.96 -21.01
N ASP A 70 -10.72 7.14 -19.76
CA ASP A 70 -11.96 6.57 -19.17
C ASP A 70 -13.06 7.65 -19.20
N GLY A 71 -13.74 7.76 -20.33
CA GLY A 71 -14.70 8.82 -20.61
C GLY A 71 -14.01 10.20 -20.64
N ARG A 72 -14.55 11.17 -19.88
CA ARG A 72 -13.95 12.51 -19.73
C ARG A 72 -12.83 12.59 -18.68
N PHE A 73 -12.54 11.47 -18.00
CA PHE A 73 -11.58 11.45 -16.91
C PHE A 73 -10.28 10.74 -17.32
N ASN A 74 -9.17 11.25 -16.79
CA ASN A 74 -7.88 10.60 -16.87
C ASN A 74 -7.48 10.12 -15.48
N PHE A 75 -7.60 8.81 -15.23
CA PHE A 75 -7.19 8.17 -14.00
C PHE A 75 -5.78 7.55 -14.05
N GLY A 76 -5.09 7.74 -15.18
CA GLY A 76 -3.70 7.36 -15.40
C GLY A 76 -3.49 5.98 -15.99
N ILE A 77 -2.23 5.71 -16.30
CA ILE A 77 -1.75 4.41 -16.77
C ILE A 77 -1.97 3.34 -15.68
N ALA A 78 -2.02 2.08 -16.09
CA ALA A 78 -2.12 0.96 -15.17
C ALA A 78 -0.96 0.95 -14.15
N LEU A 79 -1.25 0.52 -12.91
CA LEU A 79 -0.25 0.56 -11.84
C LEU A 79 0.94 -0.37 -12.11
N TYR A 80 0.76 -1.45 -12.88
CA TYR A 80 1.89 -2.30 -13.27
C TYR A 80 2.93 -1.54 -14.09
N GLN A 81 2.51 -0.59 -14.95
CA GLN A 81 3.40 0.28 -15.72
C GLN A 81 3.99 1.38 -14.82
N LYS A 82 3.14 1.98 -13.96
CA LYS A 82 3.58 3.02 -13.03
C LYS A 82 4.64 2.54 -12.06
N ALA A 83 4.67 1.26 -11.72
CA ALA A 83 5.67 0.66 -10.85
C ALA A 83 7.12 0.93 -11.32
N LEU A 84 7.34 1.03 -12.63
CA LEU A 84 8.65 1.32 -13.23
C LEU A 84 9.14 2.78 -13.02
N THR A 85 8.31 3.65 -12.46
CA THR A 85 8.66 5.06 -12.20
C THR A 85 8.99 5.36 -10.73
N MET A 86 9.00 4.32 -9.88
CA MET A 86 9.26 4.47 -8.45
C MET A 86 10.74 4.74 -8.14
N ASP A 87 11.01 5.28 -6.98
CA ASP A 87 12.36 5.44 -6.45
C ASP A 87 13.03 4.06 -6.29
N ARG A 88 14.17 3.89 -6.97
CA ARG A 88 14.93 2.63 -7.01
C ARG A 88 15.61 2.29 -5.68
N THR A 89 15.79 3.29 -4.82
CA THR A 89 16.51 3.13 -3.54
C THR A 89 15.61 2.59 -2.43
N ALA A 90 14.31 2.37 -2.70
CA ALA A 90 13.35 1.92 -1.72
C ALA A 90 13.75 0.61 -1.05
N ASP A 91 13.64 0.56 0.27
CA ASP A 91 13.78 -0.64 1.09
C ASP A 91 12.46 -1.42 1.18
N TYR A 92 11.35 -0.70 1.02
CA TYR A 92 9.99 -1.28 1.08
C TYR A 92 9.11 -0.73 -0.04
N VAL A 93 8.25 -1.59 -0.58
CA VAL A 93 7.15 -1.20 -1.47
C VAL A 93 5.84 -1.72 -0.88
N LEU A 94 4.94 -0.79 -0.54
CA LEU A 94 3.60 -1.11 -0.05
C LEU A 94 2.58 -0.87 -1.17
N ILE A 95 1.90 -1.93 -1.58
CA ILE A 95 0.84 -1.89 -2.59
C ILE A 95 -0.51 -1.80 -1.88
N ILE A 96 -1.33 -0.80 -2.21
CA ILE A 96 -2.69 -0.64 -1.70
C ILE A 96 -3.60 -0.40 -2.89
N ALA A 97 -4.16 -1.45 -3.47
CA ALA A 97 -4.90 -1.36 -4.73
C ALA A 97 -5.89 -2.53 -4.90
N GLY A 98 -6.69 -2.44 -5.96
CA GLY A 98 -7.64 -3.50 -6.36
C GLY A 98 -9.10 -3.09 -6.24
N HIS A 99 -9.42 -1.93 -5.65
CA HIS A 99 -10.79 -1.45 -5.55
C HIS A 99 -11.38 -1.17 -6.94
N ASN A 100 -10.68 -0.36 -7.74
CA ASN A 100 -11.11 -0.02 -9.10
C ASN A 100 -11.02 -1.21 -10.07
N ASP A 101 -10.09 -2.13 -9.82
CA ASP A 101 -10.02 -3.39 -10.56
C ASP A 101 -11.25 -4.25 -10.29
N ALA A 102 -11.70 -4.35 -9.03
CA ALA A 102 -12.89 -5.11 -8.67
C ALA A 102 -14.14 -4.58 -9.36
N ASP A 103 -14.32 -3.28 -9.45
CA ASP A 103 -15.42 -2.65 -10.18
C ASP A 103 -15.36 -2.95 -11.69
N LYS A 104 -14.17 -2.97 -12.31
CA LYS A 104 -13.99 -3.30 -13.73
C LYS A 104 -14.12 -4.80 -14.01
N VAL A 105 -13.68 -5.66 -13.11
CA VAL A 105 -13.81 -7.12 -13.21
C VAL A 105 -15.28 -7.54 -13.09
N GLY A 106 -16.01 -7.02 -12.10
CA GLY A 106 -17.40 -7.41 -11.86
C GLY A 106 -17.56 -8.93 -11.85
N THR A 107 -18.27 -9.47 -12.85
CA THR A 107 -18.47 -10.92 -13.07
C THR A 107 -17.68 -11.47 -14.26
N ASN A 108 -16.87 -10.65 -14.93
CA ASN A 108 -16.16 -11.03 -16.15
C ASN A 108 -14.89 -11.83 -15.84
N ARG A 109 -14.81 -13.07 -16.34
CA ARG A 109 -13.67 -13.97 -16.10
C ARG A 109 -12.40 -13.52 -16.81
N ASP A 110 -12.50 -12.99 -18.02
CA ASP A 110 -11.34 -12.57 -18.80
C ASP A 110 -10.69 -11.33 -18.15
N SER A 111 -11.52 -10.40 -17.66
CA SER A 111 -11.05 -9.26 -16.87
C SER A 111 -10.35 -9.71 -15.56
N LEU A 112 -10.84 -10.80 -14.93
CA LEU A 112 -10.18 -11.36 -13.74
C LEU A 112 -8.85 -12.01 -14.08
N VAL A 113 -8.74 -12.68 -15.22
CA VAL A 113 -7.49 -13.23 -15.74
C VAL A 113 -6.49 -12.10 -16.04
N MET A 114 -6.94 -11.05 -16.75
CA MET A 114 -6.13 -9.86 -17.02
C MET A 114 -5.62 -9.23 -15.71
N PHE A 115 -6.48 -9.07 -14.72
CA PHE A 115 -6.07 -8.56 -13.40
C PHE A 115 -4.97 -9.43 -12.76
N ARG A 116 -5.14 -10.76 -12.79
CA ARG A 116 -4.14 -11.69 -12.24
C ARG A 116 -2.78 -11.51 -12.91
N ASP A 117 -2.76 -11.47 -14.23
CA ASP A 117 -1.53 -11.42 -15.03
C ASP A 117 -0.86 -10.06 -14.88
N SER A 118 -1.63 -8.98 -14.86
CA SER A 118 -1.13 -7.63 -14.60
C SER A 118 -0.58 -7.47 -13.18
N LEU A 119 -1.18 -8.13 -12.17
CA LEU A 119 -0.64 -8.12 -10.83
C LEU A 119 0.71 -8.86 -10.74
N GLN A 120 0.86 -9.98 -11.45
CA GLN A 120 2.14 -10.68 -11.54
C GLN A 120 3.20 -9.81 -12.23
N LEU A 121 2.82 -9.13 -13.33
CA LEU A 121 3.70 -8.20 -14.04
C LEU A 121 4.06 -6.99 -13.14
N MET A 122 3.13 -6.47 -12.36
CA MET A 122 3.41 -5.39 -11.39
C MET A 122 4.46 -5.81 -10.38
N ILE A 123 4.36 -7.01 -9.81
CA ILE A 123 5.34 -7.54 -8.87
C ILE A 123 6.71 -7.69 -9.54
N HIS A 124 6.75 -8.22 -10.76
CA HIS A 124 7.99 -8.29 -11.54
C HIS A 124 8.60 -6.92 -11.77
N ASN A 125 7.82 -5.95 -12.24
CA ASN A 125 8.27 -4.58 -12.49
C ASN A 125 8.77 -3.88 -11.21
N ILE A 126 8.17 -4.18 -10.05
CA ILE A 126 8.66 -3.69 -8.76
C ILE A 126 10.03 -4.27 -8.44
N HIS A 127 10.25 -5.56 -8.65
CA HIS A 127 11.56 -6.18 -8.42
C HIS A 127 12.64 -5.62 -9.35
N GLU A 128 12.31 -5.36 -10.62
CA GLU A 128 13.22 -4.71 -11.57
C GLU A 128 13.55 -3.25 -11.18
N GLN A 129 12.53 -2.51 -10.77
CA GLN A 129 12.69 -1.09 -10.42
C GLN A 129 13.32 -0.89 -9.04
N CYS A 130 12.94 -1.71 -8.05
CA CYS A 130 13.36 -1.61 -6.65
C CYS A 130 13.94 -2.96 -6.18
N PRO A 131 15.11 -3.41 -6.67
CA PRO A 131 15.59 -4.78 -6.49
C PRO A 131 15.88 -5.18 -5.04
N LYS A 132 16.06 -4.21 -4.13
CA LYS A 132 16.29 -4.44 -2.70
C LYS A 132 15.00 -4.42 -1.88
N ALA A 133 13.89 -3.94 -2.47
CA ALA A 133 12.69 -3.68 -1.71
C ALA A 133 11.97 -4.95 -1.28
N ARG A 134 11.55 -4.98 -0.01
CA ARG A 134 10.56 -5.96 0.48
C ARG A 134 9.17 -5.46 0.10
N ILE A 135 8.43 -6.28 -0.63
CA ILE A 135 7.08 -5.95 -1.09
C ILE A 135 6.06 -6.40 -0.03
N ALA A 136 5.03 -5.58 0.19
CA ALA A 136 3.88 -5.90 1.02
C ALA A 136 2.59 -5.43 0.32
N TYR A 137 1.47 -6.07 0.61
CA TYR A 137 0.18 -5.76 -0.02
C TYR A 137 -0.94 -5.58 0.99
N VAL A 138 -1.80 -4.58 0.76
CA VAL A 138 -3.03 -4.34 1.52
C VAL A 138 -4.23 -4.43 0.57
N THR A 139 -5.18 -5.35 0.86
CA THR A 139 -6.37 -5.53 0.03
C THR A 139 -7.38 -4.40 0.25
N PRO A 140 -8.32 -4.18 -0.71
CA PRO A 140 -9.50 -3.36 -0.46
C PRO A 140 -10.29 -3.80 0.79
N TRP A 141 -11.11 -2.89 1.32
CA TRP A 141 -12.06 -3.19 2.40
C TRP A 141 -13.09 -4.23 1.98
N TYR A 142 -13.80 -4.81 2.96
CA TYR A 142 -14.88 -5.74 2.72
C TYR A 142 -16.12 -5.04 2.14
N VAL A 143 -16.12 -4.80 0.84
CA VAL A 143 -17.23 -4.25 0.06
C VAL A 143 -18.04 -5.40 -0.56
N ASP A 144 -19.36 -5.40 -0.35
CA ASP A 144 -20.26 -6.45 -0.86
C ASP A 144 -20.78 -6.08 -2.27
N ARG A 145 -19.89 -6.15 -3.24
CA ARG A 145 -20.18 -5.91 -4.66
C ARG A 145 -19.50 -6.97 -5.53
N PRO A 146 -20.03 -7.23 -6.74
CA PRO A 146 -19.37 -8.12 -7.70
C PRO A 146 -17.91 -7.76 -7.94
N GLY A 147 -17.06 -8.76 -8.15
CA GLY A 147 -15.63 -8.58 -8.42
C GLY A 147 -14.74 -8.50 -7.17
N PHE A 148 -15.17 -7.89 -6.07
CA PHE A 148 -14.33 -7.66 -4.88
C PHE A 148 -13.81 -8.96 -4.28
N LYS A 149 -14.67 -9.94 -4.07
CA LYS A 149 -14.29 -11.25 -3.53
C LYS A 149 -13.25 -11.94 -4.40
N GLU A 150 -13.45 -11.94 -5.71
CA GLU A 150 -12.58 -12.65 -6.65
C GLU A 150 -11.24 -11.92 -6.82
N VAL A 151 -11.25 -10.59 -6.91
CA VAL A 151 -10.02 -9.79 -6.95
C VAL A 151 -9.19 -10.01 -5.67
N CYS A 152 -9.81 -9.95 -4.49
CA CYS A 152 -9.10 -10.19 -3.23
C CYS A 152 -8.57 -11.63 -3.10
N LYS A 153 -9.27 -12.63 -3.65
CA LYS A 153 -8.75 -14.02 -3.75
C LYS A 153 -7.51 -14.08 -4.66
N VAL A 154 -7.55 -13.40 -5.81
CA VAL A 154 -6.42 -13.35 -6.74
C VAL A 154 -5.23 -12.68 -6.08
N ILE A 155 -5.41 -11.52 -5.44
CA ILE A 155 -4.35 -10.83 -4.69
C ILE A 155 -3.67 -11.79 -3.71
N ARG A 156 -4.44 -12.41 -2.82
CA ARG A 156 -3.89 -13.34 -1.82
C ARG A 156 -3.17 -14.54 -2.44
N LYS A 157 -3.69 -15.09 -3.55
CA LYS A 157 -3.08 -16.22 -4.24
C LYS A 157 -1.77 -15.85 -4.91
N VAL A 158 -1.73 -14.72 -5.61
CA VAL A 158 -0.52 -14.20 -6.29
C VAL A 158 0.53 -13.81 -5.25
N CYS A 159 0.18 -13.03 -4.24
CA CYS A 159 1.11 -12.62 -3.19
C CYS A 159 1.70 -13.81 -2.43
N ARG A 160 0.88 -14.83 -2.09
CA ARG A 160 1.37 -16.04 -1.43
C ARG A 160 2.41 -16.79 -2.28
N ARG A 161 2.22 -16.87 -3.60
CA ARG A 161 3.18 -17.52 -4.53
C ARG A 161 4.50 -16.76 -4.63
N ASN A 162 4.47 -15.46 -4.38
CA ASN A 162 5.64 -14.58 -4.41
C ASN A 162 6.17 -14.25 -3.01
N HIS A 163 5.73 -14.98 -1.96
CA HIS A 163 6.13 -14.77 -0.56
C HIS A 163 5.90 -13.34 -0.05
N ILE A 164 4.91 -12.64 -0.61
CA ILE A 164 4.54 -11.25 -0.24
C ILE A 164 3.51 -11.30 0.89
N PRO A 165 3.77 -10.67 2.05
CA PRO A 165 2.81 -10.55 3.13
C PRO A 165 1.61 -9.70 2.70
N VAL A 166 0.40 -10.15 3.11
CA VAL A 166 -0.86 -9.47 2.77
C VAL A 166 -1.62 -9.10 4.03
N LEU A 167 -1.93 -7.81 4.20
CA LEU A 167 -2.97 -7.38 5.14
C LEU A 167 -4.32 -7.52 4.46
N ASN A 168 -5.05 -8.56 4.85
CA ASN A 168 -6.33 -8.90 4.23
C ASN A 168 -7.48 -8.12 4.90
N ASN A 169 -7.85 -6.99 4.33
CA ASN A 169 -9.00 -6.20 4.78
C ASN A 169 -10.34 -6.67 4.17
N TYR A 170 -10.29 -7.54 3.15
CA TYR A 170 -11.49 -8.22 2.65
C TYR A 170 -11.86 -9.38 3.59
N ASP A 171 -12.13 -9.02 4.84
CA ASP A 171 -12.51 -9.93 5.92
C ASP A 171 -13.64 -9.27 6.75
N LYS A 172 -14.64 -10.06 7.15
CA LYS A 172 -15.74 -9.59 8.01
C LYS A 172 -15.26 -9.10 9.39
N LYS A 173 -14.08 -9.56 9.83
CA LYS A 173 -13.44 -9.14 11.09
C LYS A 173 -12.58 -7.88 10.94
N CYS A 174 -12.48 -7.30 9.74
CA CYS A 174 -11.76 -6.06 9.53
C CYS A 174 -12.35 -4.95 10.41
N ILE A 175 -11.48 -4.17 11.06
CA ILE A 175 -11.90 -3.06 11.91
C ILE A 175 -12.66 -1.97 11.12
N ILE A 176 -12.40 -1.86 9.81
CA ILE A 176 -13.10 -0.94 8.90
C ILE A 176 -14.41 -1.58 8.45
N ARG A 177 -15.50 -1.17 9.10
CA ARG A 177 -16.84 -1.71 8.95
C ARG A 177 -17.64 -0.98 7.86
N VAL A 178 -17.17 -1.10 6.62
CA VAL A 178 -17.71 -0.41 5.44
C VAL A 178 -19.23 -0.58 5.26
N ARG A 179 -19.79 -1.71 5.70
CA ARG A 179 -21.21 -2.03 5.51
C ARG A 179 -22.12 -1.32 6.50
N GLU A 180 -21.58 -0.78 7.59
CA GLU A 180 -22.33 -0.08 8.63
C GLU A 180 -22.40 1.41 8.29
N GLU A 181 -23.61 1.95 8.16
CA GLU A 181 -23.81 3.35 7.77
C GLU A 181 -23.25 4.32 8.80
N ASP A 182 -23.51 4.09 10.09
CA ASP A 182 -23.01 4.94 11.17
C ASP A 182 -21.48 4.94 11.23
N PHE A 183 -20.86 3.77 10.95
CA PHE A 183 -19.41 3.70 10.83
C PHE A 183 -18.90 4.56 9.66
N ARG A 184 -19.57 4.53 8.51
CA ARG A 184 -19.17 5.38 7.36
C ARG A 184 -19.37 6.85 7.66
N ARG A 185 -20.46 7.25 8.33
CA ARG A 185 -20.69 8.66 8.75
C ARG A 185 -19.54 9.20 9.59
N THR A 186 -18.97 8.36 10.47
CA THR A 186 -17.90 8.74 11.39
C THR A 186 -16.51 8.70 10.77
N TYR A 187 -16.19 7.66 9.98
CA TYR A 187 -14.85 7.32 9.60
C TYR A 187 -14.54 7.42 8.09
N PHE A 188 -15.52 7.72 7.25
CA PHE A 188 -15.34 7.90 5.82
C PHE A 188 -15.49 9.36 5.41
N GLN A 189 -15.04 9.71 4.20
CA GLN A 189 -15.12 11.09 3.68
C GLN A 189 -16.54 11.55 3.41
N ALA A 190 -17.48 10.62 3.22
CA ALA A 190 -18.92 10.86 3.12
C ALA A 190 -19.70 9.61 3.56
N PRO A 191 -20.98 9.76 4.00
CA PRO A 191 -21.81 8.62 4.44
C PRO A 191 -22.02 7.55 3.35
N GLY A 192 -22.08 7.96 2.09
CA GLY A 192 -22.22 7.06 0.94
C GLY A 192 -20.88 6.50 0.41
N ASP A 193 -19.77 6.96 0.94
CA ASP A 193 -18.44 6.49 0.54
C ASP A 193 -18.15 5.12 1.16
N ASN A 194 -17.60 4.22 0.37
CA ASN A 194 -17.22 2.88 0.83
C ASN A 194 -15.73 2.55 0.57
N ALA A 195 -14.96 3.57 0.21
CA ALA A 195 -13.55 3.44 -0.13
C ALA A 195 -12.66 4.34 0.75
N HIS A 196 -13.00 5.62 0.88
CA HIS A 196 -12.08 6.64 1.35
C HIS A 196 -12.32 6.98 2.83
N LEU A 197 -11.36 6.65 3.67
CA LEU A 197 -11.36 7.04 5.08
C LEU A 197 -11.15 8.56 5.20
N ASN A 198 -11.75 9.16 6.22
CA ASN A 198 -11.38 10.49 6.68
C ASN A 198 -10.20 10.41 7.68
N ALA A 199 -9.73 11.54 8.22
CA ALA A 199 -8.60 11.58 9.13
C ALA A 199 -8.79 10.66 10.36
N GLU A 200 -10.00 10.60 10.93
CA GLU A 200 -10.30 9.73 12.07
C GLU A 200 -10.29 8.24 11.68
N GLY A 201 -10.79 7.92 10.49
CA GLY A 201 -10.71 6.55 9.96
C GLY A 201 -9.28 6.10 9.71
N HIS A 202 -8.42 6.98 9.23
CA HIS A 202 -7.00 6.71 9.09
C HIS A 202 -6.31 6.50 10.44
N LYS A 203 -6.59 7.32 11.44
CA LYS A 203 -6.07 7.15 12.81
C LYS A 203 -6.56 5.85 13.45
N LEU A 204 -7.82 5.49 13.25
CA LEU A 204 -8.39 4.22 13.74
C LEU A 204 -7.67 3.01 13.15
N PHE A 205 -7.35 3.02 11.85
CA PHE A 205 -6.72 1.89 11.16
C PHE A 205 -5.21 1.80 11.41
N LEU A 206 -4.54 2.91 11.69
CA LEU A 206 -3.08 2.98 11.87
C LEU A 206 -2.50 1.93 12.84
N PRO A 207 -3.03 1.70 14.05
CA PRO A 207 -2.48 0.70 14.98
C PRO A 207 -2.50 -0.73 14.41
N VAL A 208 -3.54 -1.08 13.65
CA VAL A 208 -3.68 -2.40 13.01
C VAL A 208 -2.63 -2.57 11.91
N ALA A 209 -2.52 -1.58 11.03
CA ALA A 209 -1.55 -1.58 9.95
C ALA A 209 -0.10 -1.58 10.48
N MET A 210 0.19 -0.76 11.50
CA MET A 210 1.50 -0.66 12.14
C MET A 210 1.93 -2.00 12.74
N ARG A 211 1.05 -2.66 13.52
CA ARG A 211 1.34 -3.97 14.12
C ARG A 211 1.66 -4.99 13.04
N TRP A 212 0.78 -5.10 12.04
CA TRP A 212 0.98 -6.01 10.93
C TRP A 212 2.29 -5.75 10.18
N PHE A 213 2.60 -4.48 9.90
CA PHE A 213 3.82 -4.10 9.17
C PHE A 213 5.08 -4.47 9.96
N LYS A 214 5.10 -4.17 11.27
CA LYS A 214 6.20 -4.58 12.15
C LYS A 214 6.40 -6.09 12.16
N GLU A 215 5.34 -6.86 12.43
CA GLU A 215 5.42 -8.32 12.55
C GLU A 215 5.72 -9.03 11.22
N LYS A 216 5.08 -8.62 10.12
CA LYS A 216 5.11 -9.37 8.85
C LYS A 216 6.09 -8.81 7.83
N VAL A 217 6.44 -7.53 7.91
CA VAL A 217 7.32 -6.87 6.95
C VAL A 217 8.69 -6.58 7.57
N LEU A 218 8.74 -6.03 8.79
CA LEU A 218 10.01 -5.73 9.45
C LEU A 218 10.59 -6.95 10.19
N GLY A 219 9.75 -7.89 10.64
CA GLY A 219 10.18 -9.05 11.43
C GLY A 219 10.51 -8.70 12.90
N GLN A 220 9.76 -7.71 13.44
CA GLN A 220 9.91 -7.20 14.82
C GLN A 220 8.80 -7.70 15.73
#